data_02229010ae920ecda7380b4716cf0add
#
_entry.id   02229010ae920ecda7380b4716cf0add
#
_cell.length_a   1.000
_cell.length_b   1.000
_cell.length_c   1.000
_cell.angle_alpha   90.00
_cell.angle_beta   90.00
_cell.angle_gamma   90.00
#
_symmetry.space_group_name_H-M   'P 1'
#
loop_
_entity.id
_entity.type
_entity.pdbx_description
1 polymer ?
#
loop_
_entity_poly.entity_id
_entity_poly.type
_entity_poly.pdbx_seq_one_letter_code
_entity_poly.pdbx_strand_id
1 'polypeptide(L)'
;VIVDNKAGASGTIGGKAVQTSPADGNTLLFSAATHVLAKQVLATPPYDPVTDFTAVARTGEAPLLIVIPPTAPQKNLREVIDAAKGGNNWNAAIPALGAPSHLATLLLAKQGNVKITMTPYRGTAPALADVAGGHVQVLMDSIISLQGMARAGKVKPIAVTSTQRSGVAPDVPTAVESGFPGMVYNSWYGVWAPKGTPPDRVLALNKAINKATAGLARAGAFTALGILPVLESTEQFRQFVAKDVARSAELLKEAGFKAE
;
A
#
# COMPACT_ATOMS: atom_id res chain seq x y z
N VAL A 1 -15.81 -12.11 -15.88
CA VAL A 1 -14.48 -11.87 -15.28
C VAL A 1 -14.33 -12.80 -14.08
N ILE A 2 -13.19 -13.50 -13.99
CA ILE A 2 -12.83 -14.35 -12.85
C ILE A 2 -11.72 -13.63 -12.10
N VAL A 3 -11.85 -13.51 -10.78
CA VAL A 3 -10.80 -12.99 -9.88
C VAL A 3 -10.14 -14.18 -9.19
N ASP A 4 -8.83 -14.34 -9.42
CA ASP A 4 -8.02 -15.39 -8.82
C ASP A 4 -6.98 -14.75 -7.87
N ASN A 5 -7.16 -14.95 -6.57
CA ASN A 5 -6.30 -14.38 -5.53
C ASN A 5 -5.08 -15.27 -5.28
N LYS A 6 -3.90 -14.86 -5.78
CA LYS A 6 -2.62 -15.57 -5.63
C LYS A 6 -1.74 -14.85 -4.60
N ALA A 7 -1.91 -15.20 -3.34
CA ALA A 7 -1.14 -14.64 -2.24
C ALA A 7 0.24 -15.31 -2.11
N GLY A 8 1.19 -14.60 -1.50
CA GLY A 8 2.52 -15.11 -1.12
C GLY A 8 3.68 -14.42 -1.82
N ALA A 9 4.89 -14.61 -1.28
CA ALA A 9 6.17 -14.05 -1.76
C ALA A 9 6.06 -12.55 -2.14
N SER A 10 5.53 -11.73 -1.24
CA SER A 10 5.28 -10.29 -1.47
C SER A 10 4.48 -10.00 -2.74
N GLY A 11 3.49 -10.85 -3.09
CA GLY A 11 2.63 -10.69 -4.27
C GLY A 11 3.24 -11.20 -5.58
N THR A 12 4.48 -11.67 -5.58
CA THR A 12 5.16 -12.08 -6.82
C THR A 12 4.63 -13.37 -7.42
N ILE A 13 3.93 -14.22 -6.64
CA ILE A 13 3.26 -15.42 -7.17
C ILE A 13 2.20 -14.99 -8.20
N GLY A 14 1.35 -14.01 -7.87
CA GLY A 14 0.37 -13.45 -8.81
C GLY A 14 1.03 -12.79 -10.02
N GLY A 15 2.08 -11.98 -9.78
CA GLY A 15 2.86 -11.35 -10.85
C GLY A 15 3.43 -12.38 -11.82
N LYS A 16 4.07 -13.45 -11.30
CA LYS A 16 4.64 -14.51 -12.14
C LYS A 16 3.59 -15.25 -12.97
N ALA A 17 2.44 -15.52 -12.38
CA ALA A 17 1.33 -16.16 -13.11
C ALA A 17 0.87 -15.32 -14.31
N VAL A 18 0.79 -13.99 -14.16
CA VAL A 18 0.43 -13.09 -15.27
C VAL A 18 1.57 -12.96 -16.27
N GLN A 19 2.82 -12.79 -15.81
CA GLN A 19 4.00 -12.69 -16.69
C GLN A 19 4.08 -13.85 -17.70
N THR A 20 3.73 -15.06 -17.27
CA THR A 20 3.80 -16.27 -18.11
C THR A 20 2.53 -16.56 -18.90
N SER A 21 1.50 -15.74 -18.77
CA SER A 21 0.25 -15.86 -19.49
C SER A 21 0.36 -15.32 -20.93
N PRO A 22 -0.52 -15.74 -21.86
CA PRO A 22 -0.59 -15.15 -23.20
C PRO A 22 -0.80 -13.65 -23.16
N ALA A 23 -0.09 -12.91 -24.00
CA ALA A 23 -0.18 -11.45 -24.12
C ALA A 23 -1.37 -11.01 -25.00
N ASP A 24 -2.55 -11.59 -24.80
CA ASP A 24 -3.78 -11.37 -25.56
C ASP A 24 -4.74 -10.36 -24.92
N GLY A 25 -4.41 -9.90 -23.69
CA GLY A 25 -5.24 -8.97 -22.92
C GLY A 25 -6.35 -9.64 -22.11
N ASN A 26 -6.42 -10.97 -22.05
CA ASN A 26 -7.42 -11.71 -21.28
C ASN A 26 -6.97 -11.99 -19.84
N THR A 27 -5.66 -11.99 -19.57
CA THR A 27 -5.10 -12.17 -18.22
C THR A 27 -4.42 -10.88 -17.77
N LEU A 28 -4.86 -10.37 -16.63
CA LEU A 28 -4.39 -9.09 -16.09
C LEU A 28 -3.94 -9.27 -14.63
N LEU A 29 -2.94 -8.52 -14.24
CA LEU A 29 -2.54 -8.37 -12.84
C LEU A 29 -3.23 -7.14 -12.26
N PHE A 30 -3.92 -7.30 -11.15
CA PHE A 30 -4.33 -6.20 -10.29
C PHE A 30 -3.47 -6.24 -9.01
N SER A 31 -2.74 -5.17 -8.74
CA SER A 31 -1.83 -5.12 -7.59
C SER A 31 -1.63 -3.69 -7.09
N ALA A 32 -0.86 -3.55 -6.00
CA ALA A 32 -0.40 -2.28 -5.45
C ALA A 32 1.08 -2.03 -5.80
N ALA A 33 1.68 -1.00 -5.21
CA ALA A 33 3.11 -0.68 -5.33
C ALA A 33 4.04 -1.87 -5.07
N THR A 34 3.62 -2.84 -4.27
CA THR A 34 4.36 -4.07 -3.98
C THR A 34 4.84 -4.77 -5.25
N HIS A 35 4.01 -4.78 -6.31
CA HIS A 35 4.40 -5.37 -7.60
C HIS A 35 5.62 -4.69 -8.21
N VAL A 36 5.60 -3.35 -8.29
CA VAL A 36 6.66 -2.59 -8.97
C VAL A 36 7.94 -2.47 -8.16
N LEU A 37 7.88 -2.74 -6.85
CA LEU A 37 9.03 -2.70 -5.95
C LEU A 37 9.69 -4.07 -5.72
N ALA A 38 9.16 -5.14 -6.30
CA ALA A 38 9.69 -6.49 -6.12
C ALA A 38 11.21 -6.59 -6.36
N LYS A 39 11.71 -5.90 -7.40
CA LYS A 39 13.14 -5.88 -7.74
C LYS A 39 14.02 -5.13 -6.73
N GLN A 40 13.45 -4.26 -5.91
CA GLN A 40 14.17 -3.48 -4.92
C GLN A 40 14.21 -4.12 -3.54
N VAL A 41 13.24 -5.01 -3.27
CA VAL A 41 13.07 -5.58 -1.93
C VAL A 41 13.37 -7.07 -1.85
N LEU A 42 13.41 -7.77 -2.99
CA LEU A 42 13.75 -9.18 -3.05
C LEU A 42 15.15 -9.38 -3.60
N ALA A 43 15.96 -10.20 -2.91
CA ALA A 43 17.31 -10.57 -3.36
C ALA A 43 17.28 -11.32 -4.71
N THR A 44 16.22 -12.10 -4.94
CA THR A 44 16.02 -12.86 -6.18
C THR A 44 14.60 -12.58 -6.71
N PRO A 45 14.36 -11.45 -7.38
CA PRO A 45 13.05 -11.14 -7.94
C PRO A 45 12.73 -12.09 -9.10
N PRO A 46 11.51 -12.66 -9.15
CA PRO A 46 11.15 -13.64 -10.18
C PRO A 46 10.84 -13.03 -11.55
N TYR A 47 10.80 -11.71 -11.64
CA TYR A 47 10.56 -10.93 -12.87
C TYR A 47 11.05 -9.48 -12.69
N ASP A 48 11.18 -8.77 -13.78
CA ASP A 48 11.35 -7.31 -13.77
C ASP A 48 9.96 -6.64 -13.95
N PRO A 49 9.44 -5.95 -12.92
CA PRO A 49 8.08 -5.39 -12.98
C PRO A 49 7.91 -4.27 -14.01
N VAL A 50 9.00 -3.64 -14.44
CA VAL A 50 8.96 -2.55 -15.43
C VAL A 50 9.04 -3.07 -16.85
N THR A 51 9.91 -4.07 -17.10
CA THR A 51 10.19 -4.56 -18.45
C THR A 51 9.36 -5.77 -18.86
N ASP A 52 8.82 -6.53 -17.91
CA ASP A 52 8.08 -7.77 -18.18
C ASP A 52 6.56 -7.59 -18.21
N PHE A 53 6.09 -6.37 -17.96
CA PHE A 53 4.67 -6.02 -17.95
C PHE A 53 4.40 -4.75 -18.75
N THR A 54 3.15 -4.62 -19.14
CA THR A 54 2.61 -3.41 -19.76
C THR A 54 1.64 -2.75 -18.78
N ALA A 55 1.91 -1.51 -18.39
CA ALA A 55 1.01 -0.73 -17.53
C ALA A 55 -0.28 -0.41 -18.27
N VAL A 56 -1.43 -0.73 -17.68
CA VAL A 56 -2.75 -0.53 -18.29
C VAL A 56 -3.47 0.65 -17.67
N ALA A 57 -3.71 0.64 -16.35
CA ALA A 57 -4.44 1.71 -15.67
C ALA A 57 -4.12 1.73 -14.18
N ARG A 58 -4.07 2.92 -13.58
CA ARG A 58 -4.22 3.09 -12.13
C ARG A 58 -5.70 3.34 -11.83
N THR A 59 -6.25 2.62 -10.86
CA THR A 59 -7.69 2.65 -10.59
C THR A 59 -8.05 3.55 -9.42
N GLY A 60 -7.13 3.73 -8.48
CA GLY A 60 -7.38 4.55 -7.30
C GLY A 60 -6.22 4.54 -6.33
N GLU A 61 -6.34 5.39 -5.33
CA GLU A 61 -5.42 5.45 -4.20
C GLU A 61 -6.20 5.63 -2.89
N ALA A 62 -5.62 5.18 -1.79
CA ALA A 62 -6.20 5.28 -0.47
C ALA A 62 -5.13 5.64 0.56
N PRO A 63 -5.45 6.45 1.58
CA PRO A 63 -4.54 6.69 2.67
C PRO A 63 -4.27 5.41 3.43
N LEU A 64 -3.16 5.36 4.13
CA LEU A 64 -2.94 4.36 5.15
C LEU A 64 -3.55 4.82 6.47
N LEU A 65 -4.01 3.85 7.23
CA LEU A 65 -4.43 4.03 8.62
C LEU A 65 -3.32 3.51 9.53
N ILE A 66 -2.92 4.30 10.50
CA ILE A 66 -1.98 3.90 11.55
C ILE A 66 -2.80 3.37 12.71
N VAL A 67 -2.60 2.12 13.08
CA VAL A 67 -3.29 1.48 14.19
C VAL A 67 -2.32 0.89 15.19
N ILE A 68 -2.74 0.88 16.45
CA ILE A 68 -2.02 0.28 17.59
C ILE A 68 -2.98 -0.67 18.34
N PRO A 69 -2.48 -1.50 19.29
CA PRO A 69 -3.34 -2.32 20.14
C PRO A 69 -4.42 -1.51 20.84
N PRO A 70 -5.62 -2.07 21.03
CA PRO A 70 -6.73 -1.36 21.68
C PRO A 70 -6.42 -0.99 23.14
N THR A 71 -5.57 -1.78 23.80
CA THR A 71 -5.13 -1.58 25.18
C THR A 71 -3.93 -0.64 25.33
N ALA A 72 -3.30 -0.24 24.23
CA ALA A 72 -2.14 0.66 24.27
C ALA A 72 -2.53 2.03 24.86
N PRO A 73 -1.73 2.64 25.75
CA PRO A 73 -2.09 3.89 26.41
C PRO A 73 -2.07 5.11 25.48
N GLN A 74 -1.29 5.07 24.39
CA GLN A 74 -1.09 6.20 23.47
C GLN A 74 -2.42 6.61 22.83
N LYS A 75 -2.66 7.91 22.75
CA LYS A 75 -3.91 8.51 22.22
C LYS A 75 -3.75 9.19 20.88
N ASN A 76 -2.52 9.49 20.47
CA ASN A 76 -2.19 10.21 19.25
C ASN A 76 -0.81 9.78 18.72
N LEU A 77 -0.49 10.20 17.48
CA LEU A 77 0.74 9.80 16.83
C LEU A 77 2.01 10.33 17.51
N ARG A 78 1.94 11.49 18.15
CA ARG A 78 3.08 12.03 18.91
C ARG A 78 3.42 11.15 20.11
N GLU A 79 2.42 10.74 20.88
CA GLU A 79 2.62 9.81 22.00
C GLU A 79 3.16 8.45 21.55
N VAL A 80 2.75 7.97 20.38
CA VAL A 80 3.32 6.75 19.74
C VAL A 80 4.82 6.94 19.46
N ILE A 81 5.19 8.04 18.84
CA ILE A 81 6.58 8.35 18.54
C ILE A 81 7.40 8.57 19.82
N ASP A 82 6.88 9.28 20.80
CA ASP A 82 7.59 9.52 22.06
C ASP A 82 7.79 8.22 22.85
N ALA A 83 6.82 7.31 22.84
CA ALA A 83 6.97 5.99 23.42
C ALA A 83 8.06 5.15 22.69
N ALA A 84 8.12 5.26 21.37
CA ALA A 84 9.17 4.60 20.58
C ALA A 84 10.57 5.18 20.85
N LYS A 85 10.70 6.48 21.18
CA LYS A 85 11.95 7.11 21.62
C LYS A 85 12.40 6.66 23.00
N GLY A 86 11.46 6.32 23.86
CA GLY A 86 11.72 5.98 25.28
C GLY A 86 12.40 4.63 25.50
N GLY A 87 12.93 3.98 24.46
CA GLY A 87 13.70 2.73 24.56
C GLY A 87 12.83 1.46 24.62
N ASN A 88 11.52 1.57 24.58
CA ASN A 88 10.65 0.43 24.37
C ASN A 88 10.84 -0.07 22.92
N ASN A 89 11.14 -1.35 22.76
CA ASN A 89 11.27 -1.97 21.42
C ASN A 89 9.93 -1.94 20.70
N TRP A 90 9.69 -0.89 19.93
CA TRP A 90 8.52 -0.81 19.07
C TRP A 90 8.72 -1.64 17.82
N ASN A 91 7.82 -2.62 17.66
CA ASN A 91 7.76 -3.47 16.48
C ASN A 91 6.59 -3.02 15.62
N ALA A 92 6.86 -2.85 14.33
CA ALA A 92 5.84 -2.63 13.31
C ALA A 92 5.58 -3.92 12.56
N ALA A 93 4.30 -4.26 12.40
CA ALA A 93 3.91 -5.36 11.53
C ALA A 93 4.00 -4.93 10.07
N ILE A 94 4.70 -5.70 9.25
CA ILE A 94 4.88 -5.44 7.82
C ILE A 94 4.22 -6.56 7.01
N PRO A 95 3.04 -6.31 6.41
CA PRO A 95 2.30 -7.32 5.64
C PRO A 95 3.05 -7.92 4.46
N ALA A 96 3.92 -7.14 3.82
CA ALA A 96 4.83 -7.59 2.77
C ALA A 96 5.97 -6.58 2.59
N LEU A 97 7.16 -7.06 2.23
CA LEU A 97 8.27 -6.20 1.82
C LEU A 97 7.90 -5.45 0.53
N GLY A 98 8.26 -4.18 0.45
CA GLY A 98 7.88 -3.29 -0.66
C GLY A 98 6.40 -2.90 -0.70
N ALA A 99 5.59 -3.35 0.25
CA ALA A 99 4.22 -2.86 0.37
C ALA A 99 4.19 -1.38 0.81
N PRO A 100 3.10 -0.65 0.51
CA PRO A 100 2.91 0.70 1.04
C PRO A 100 3.10 0.80 2.55
N SER A 101 2.66 -0.20 3.30
CA SER A 101 2.87 -0.33 4.75
C SER A 101 4.35 -0.34 5.16
N HIS A 102 5.21 -1.05 4.41
CA HIS A 102 6.64 -1.10 4.66
C HIS A 102 7.28 0.28 4.47
N LEU A 103 7.06 0.91 3.31
CA LEU A 103 7.64 2.21 2.99
C LEU A 103 7.13 3.33 3.91
N ALA A 104 5.84 3.30 4.23
CA ALA A 104 5.28 4.26 5.17
C ALA A 104 5.83 4.09 6.59
N THR A 105 6.15 2.85 7.01
CA THR A 105 6.82 2.60 8.30
C THR A 105 8.24 3.16 8.31
N LEU A 106 9.00 2.98 7.22
CA LEU A 106 10.32 3.61 7.06
C LEU A 106 10.22 5.15 7.11
N LEU A 107 9.24 5.70 6.41
CA LEU A 107 9.00 7.14 6.42
C LEU A 107 8.62 7.66 7.81
N LEU A 108 7.78 6.93 8.56
CA LEU A 108 7.41 7.29 9.94
C LEU A 108 8.64 7.25 10.85
N ALA A 109 9.45 6.21 10.76
CA ALA A 109 10.69 6.10 11.53
C ALA A 109 11.63 7.28 11.26
N LYS A 110 11.78 7.67 9.97
CA LYS A 110 12.58 8.84 9.56
C LYS A 110 11.98 10.14 10.11
N GLN A 111 10.69 10.39 9.92
CA GLN A 111 10.01 11.61 10.37
C GLN A 111 10.00 11.75 11.89
N GLY A 112 9.85 10.64 12.60
CA GLY A 112 9.86 10.58 14.05
C GLY A 112 11.26 10.60 14.66
N ASN A 113 12.30 10.41 13.87
CA ASN A 113 13.67 10.13 14.32
C ASN A 113 13.69 9.02 15.38
N VAL A 114 13.09 7.87 15.05
CA VAL A 114 12.98 6.70 15.93
C VAL A 114 13.44 5.45 15.20
N LYS A 115 13.91 4.48 15.98
CA LYS A 115 14.18 3.13 15.49
C LYS A 115 12.95 2.25 15.73
N ILE A 116 12.36 1.73 14.66
CA ILE A 116 11.25 0.79 14.70
C ILE A 116 11.73 -0.54 14.12
N THR A 117 11.60 -1.62 14.89
CA THR A 117 11.86 -2.97 14.39
C THR A 117 10.71 -3.40 13.50
N MET A 118 11.00 -4.01 12.36
CA MET A 118 9.99 -4.45 11.40
C MET A 118 9.85 -5.95 11.43
N THR A 119 8.63 -6.44 11.67
CA THR A 119 8.30 -7.86 11.70
C THR A 119 7.51 -8.21 10.44
N PRO A 120 8.05 -9.02 9.51
CA PRO A 120 7.37 -9.38 8.29
C PRO A 120 6.26 -10.42 8.54
N TYR A 121 5.14 -10.27 7.80
CA TYR A 121 3.98 -11.15 7.81
C TYR A 121 3.63 -11.62 6.40
N ARG A 122 2.81 -12.65 6.31
CA ARG A 122 2.26 -13.15 5.04
C ARG A 122 0.90 -12.51 4.75
N GLY A 123 0.85 -11.17 4.68
CA GLY A 123 -0.35 -10.40 4.41
C GLY A 123 -0.90 -9.64 5.62
N THR A 124 -1.92 -8.82 5.39
CA THR A 124 -2.50 -7.91 6.39
C THR A 124 -3.25 -8.66 7.50
N ALA A 125 -3.95 -9.74 7.20
CA ALA A 125 -4.80 -10.43 8.17
C ALA A 125 -4.02 -10.94 9.40
N PRO A 126 -2.92 -11.71 9.28
CA PRO A 126 -2.12 -12.12 10.44
C PRO A 126 -1.44 -10.94 11.14
N ALA A 127 -0.95 -9.93 10.39
CA ALA A 127 -0.37 -8.71 10.96
C ALA A 127 -1.38 -7.96 11.85
N LEU A 128 -2.60 -7.81 11.38
CA LEU A 128 -3.69 -7.14 12.09
C LEU A 128 -4.15 -7.91 13.33
N ALA A 129 -4.16 -9.25 13.26
CA ALA A 129 -4.48 -10.10 14.41
C ALA A 129 -3.46 -9.92 15.54
N ASP A 130 -2.16 -9.87 15.22
CA ASP A 130 -1.11 -9.69 16.20
C ASP A 130 -1.11 -8.29 16.84
N VAL A 131 -1.45 -7.25 16.07
CA VAL A 131 -1.65 -5.91 16.65
C VAL A 131 -2.88 -5.89 17.54
N ALA A 132 -3.99 -6.50 17.15
CA ALA A 132 -5.20 -6.59 17.96
C ALA A 132 -4.94 -7.36 19.29
N GLY A 133 -4.08 -8.38 19.25
CA GLY A 133 -3.64 -9.15 20.41
C GLY A 133 -2.56 -8.47 21.26
N GLY A 134 -2.00 -7.34 20.83
CA GLY A 134 -0.94 -6.63 21.54
C GLY A 134 0.47 -7.22 21.37
N HIS A 135 0.65 -8.20 20.47
CA HIS A 135 1.95 -8.83 20.21
C HIS A 135 2.89 -7.93 19.43
N VAL A 136 2.34 -7.03 18.62
CA VAL A 136 3.07 -6.02 17.85
C VAL A 136 2.43 -4.64 18.09
N GLN A 137 3.26 -3.60 18.17
CA GLN A 137 2.85 -2.29 18.67
C GLN A 137 2.20 -1.40 17.63
N VAL A 138 2.52 -1.55 16.35
CA VAL A 138 1.97 -0.69 15.30
C VAL A 138 1.82 -1.42 13.97
N LEU A 139 0.77 -1.09 13.25
CA LEU A 139 0.56 -1.45 11.86
C LEU A 139 0.11 -0.21 11.09
N MET A 140 0.72 0.02 9.95
CA MET A 140 0.22 0.93 8.93
C MET A 140 -0.17 0.13 7.71
N ASP A 141 -1.41 0.25 7.29
CA ASP A 141 -1.85 -0.37 6.04
C ASP A 141 -3.04 0.41 5.46
N SER A 142 -3.45 0.07 4.24
CA SER A 142 -4.57 0.72 3.59
C SER A 142 -5.79 0.82 4.53
N ILE A 143 -6.40 1.99 4.59
CA ILE A 143 -7.61 2.21 5.39
C ILE A 143 -8.71 1.21 5.01
N ILE A 144 -8.75 0.75 3.75
CA ILE A 144 -9.68 -0.27 3.26
C ILE A 144 -9.59 -1.54 4.11
N SER A 145 -8.36 -1.97 4.42
CA SER A 145 -8.10 -3.22 5.14
C SER A 145 -8.30 -3.10 6.66
N LEU A 146 -8.08 -1.90 7.23
CA LEU A 146 -8.03 -1.71 8.67
C LEU A 146 -9.29 -1.10 9.28
N GLN A 147 -10.09 -0.34 8.50
CA GLN A 147 -11.25 0.39 9.02
C GLN A 147 -12.28 -0.51 9.72
N GLY A 148 -12.49 -1.74 9.24
CA GLY A 148 -13.44 -2.66 9.84
C GLY A 148 -13.09 -3.02 11.29
N MET A 149 -11.84 -3.39 11.53
CA MET A 149 -11.32 -3.70 12.88
C MET A 149 -11.24 -2.46 13.78
N ALA A 150 -10.89 -1.31 13.19
CA ALA A 150 -10.85 -0.03 13.91
C ALA A 150 -12.27 0.37 14.38
N ARG A 151 -13.28 0.30 13.50
CA ARG A 151 -14.69 0.57 13.87
C ARG A 151 -15.23 -0.41 14.90
N ALA A 152 -14.79 -1.66 14.88
CA ALA A 152 -15.14 -2.67 15.88
C ALA A 152 -14.37 -2.52 17.21
N GLY A 153 -13.49 -1.52 17.35
CA GLY A 153 -12.68 -1.29 18.54
C GLY A 153 -11.63 -2.38 18.79
N LYS A 154 -11.35 -3.22 17.81
CA LYS A 154 -10.35 -4.30 17.89
C LYS A 154 -8.91 -3.80 17.74
N VAL A 155 -8.73 -2.64 17.13
CA VAL A 155 -7.49 -1.88 17.10
C VAL A 155 -7.82 -0.40 17.31
N LYS A 156 -6.86 0.36 17.82
CA LYS A 156 -7.00 1.81 18.03
C LYS A 156 -6.45 2.57 16.84
N PRO A 157 -7.28 3.30 16.07
CA PRO A 157 -6.79 4.17 15.01
C PRO A 157 -6.13 5.42 15.61
N ILE A 158 -4.98 5.81 15.09
CA ILE A 158 -4.15 6.90 15.60
C ILE A 158 -4.05 8.06 14.62
N ALA A 159 -3.82 7.76 13.34
CA ALA A 159 -3.76 8.78 12.31
C ALA A 159 -3.98 8.18 10.92
N VAL A 160 -4.37 9.02 9.96
CA VAL A 160 -4.35 8.70 8.52
C VAL A 160 -3.19 9.46 7.85
N THR A 161 -2.65 8.88 6.77
CA THR A 161 -1.47 9.43 6.08
C THR A 161 -1.82 10.36 4.92
N SER A 162 -3.09 10.70 4.73
CA SER A 162 -3.53 11.70 3.75
C SER A 162 -3.34 13.13 4.25
N THR A 163 -3.39 14.09 3.32
CA THR A 163 -3.35 15.53 3.64
C THR A 163 -4.63 16.03 4.32
N GLN A 164 -5.73 15.30 4.16
CA GLN A 164 -7.03 15.58 4.78
C GLN A 164 -7.55 14.33 5.46
N ARG A 165 -8.42 14.48 6.46
CA ARG A 165 -9.06 13.34 7.12
C ARG A 165 -9.88 12.53 6.13
N SER A 166 -9.92 11.23 6.35
CA SER A 166 -10.72 10.33 5.51
C SER A 166 -12.20 10.42 5.87
N GLY A 167 -13.08 10.52 4.86
CA GLY A 167 -14.52 10.50 5.08
C GLY A 167 -15.05 9.21 5.72
N VAL A 168 -14.31 8.11 5.65
CA VAL A 168 -14.66 6.85 6.33
C VAL A 168 -14.14 6.76 7.77
N ALA A 169 -13.31 7.71 8.19
CA ALA A 169 -12.78 7.82 9.55
C ALA A 169 -12.59 9.31 9.93
N PRO A 170 -13.67 10.12 9.98
CA PRO A 170 -13.59 11.57 10.13
C PRO A 170 -13.02 12.01 11.48
N ASP A 171 -13.15 11.17 12.51
CA ASP A 171 -12.64 11.46 13.84
C ASP A 171 -11.13 11.18 13.99
N VAL A 172 -10.53 10.46 13.02
CA VAL A 172 -9.10 10.14 13.04
C VAL A 172 -8.30 11.29 12.42
N PRO A 173 -7.38 11.92 13.17
CA PRO A 173 -6.58 13.01 12.63
C PRO A 173 -5.62 12.53 11.54
N THR A 174 -5.14 13.47 10.72
CA THR A 174 -4.04 13.18 9.81
C THR A 174 -2.71 13.15 10.56
N ALA A 175 -1.71 12.48 9.98
CA ALA A 175 -0.34 12.56 10.50
C ALA A 175 0.21 14.00 10.44
N VAL A 176 -0.22 14.79 9.45
CA VAL A 176 0.11 16.22 9.32
C VAL A 176 -0.45 17.01 10.49
N GLU A 177 -1.75 16.85 10.84
CA GLU A 177 -2.38 17.47 12.02
C GLU A 177 -1.68 17.04 13.32
N SER A 178 -1.10 15.84 13.35
CA SER A 178 -0.35 15.31 14.49
C SER A 178 1.10 15.81 14.58
N GLY A 179 1.52 16.73 13.69
CA GLY A 179 2.84 17.36 13.70
C GLY A 179 3.91 16.60 12.90
N PHE A 180 3.50 15.78 11.92
CA PHE A 180 4.39 15.06 11.01
C PHE A 180 4.10 15.43 9.55
N PRO A 181 4.45 16.65 9.10
CA PRO A 181 4.05 17.15 7.79
C PRO A 181 4.64 16.36 6.61
N GLY A 182 5.77 15.68 6.82
CA GLY A 182 6.38 14.80 5.81
C GLY A 182 5.72 13.41 5.72
N MET A 183 4.76 13.09 6.60
CA MET A 183 4.10 11.78 6.65
C MET A 183 2.87 11.71 5.75
N VAL A 184 3.01 12.12 4.50
CA VAL A 184 1.98 11.98 3.47
C VAL A 184 2.34 10.80 2.57
N TYR A 185 1.52 9.76 2.64
CA TYR A 185 1.72 8.53 1.88
C TYR A 185 0.38 7.84 1.57
N ASN A 186 0.15 7.53 0.30
CA ASN A 186 -1.03 6.78 -0.13
C ASN A 186 -0.62 5.41 -0.69
N SER A 187 -1.40 4.40 -0.38
CA SER A 187 -1.43 3.17 -1.17
C SER A 187 -2.13 3.45 -2.50
N TRP A 188 -1.66 2.85 -3.57
CA TRP A 188 -2.29 2.97 -4.88
C TRP A 188 -2.42 1.59 -5.54
N TYR A 189 -3.36 1.48 -6.47
CA TYR A 189 -3.72 0.21 -7.11
C TYR A 189 -3.70 0.37 -8.62
N GLY A 190 -3.09 -0.59 -9.29
CA GLY A 190 -2.96 -0.59 -10.73
C GLY A 190 -3.26 -1.92 -11.39
N VAL A 191 -3.42 -1.86 -12.68
CA VAL A 191 -3.65 -3.01 -13.57
C VAL A 191 -2.52 -3.08 -14.58
N TRP A 192 -1.97 -4.28 -14.76
CA TRP A 192 -0.94 -4.58 -15.74
C TRP A 192 -1.34 -5.77 -16.60
N ALA A 193 -0.85 -5.78 -17.81
CA ALA A 193 -0.93 -6.90 -18.74
C ALA A 193 0.47 -7.52 -18.94
N PRO A 194 0.60 -8.75 -19.46
CA PRO A 194 1.87 -9.32 -19.86
C PRO A 194 2.57 -8.42 -20.90
N LYS A 195 3.91 -8.45 -20.90
CA LYS A 195 4.71 -7.80 -21.93
C LYS A 195 4.28 -8.26 -23.34
N GLY A 196 4.21 -7.30 -24.27
CA GLY A 196 3.85 -7.61 -25.65
C GLY A 196 2.34 -7.65 -25.91
N THR A 197 1.49 -7.36 -24.92
CA THR A 197 0.06 -7.16 -25.17
C THR A 197 -0.13 -6.05 -26.20
N PRO A 198 -0.91 -6.29 -27.30
CA PRO A 198 -1.09 -5.34 -28.38
C PRO A 198 -1.55 -3.96 -27.91
N PRO A 199 -0.98 -2.85 -28.44
CA PRO A 199 -1.28 -1.49 -27.98
C PRO A 199 -2.76 -1.11 -28.07
N ASP A 200 -3.47 -1.57 -29.09
CA ASP A 200 -4.93 -1.37 -29.24
C ASP A 200 -5.72 -2.07 -28.13
N ARG A 201 -5.30 -3.26 -27.71
CA ARG A 201 -5.87 -3.98 -26.57
C ARG A 201 -5.63 -3.24 -25.26
N VAL A 202 -4.40 -2.78 -25.04
CA VAL A 202 -4.04 -1.99 -23.85
C VAL A 202 -4.89 -0.72 -23.76
N LEU A 203 -5.06 -0.02 -24.90
CA LEU A 203 -5.89 1.19 -24.95
C LEU A 203 -7.38 0.88 -24.69
N ALA A 204 -7.89 -0.20 -25.25
CA ALA A 204 -9.29 -0.64 -25.01
C ALA A 204 -9.52 -0.99 -23.54
N LEU A 205 -8.58 -1.71 -22.92
CA LEU A 205 -8.61 -2.05 -21.49
C LEU A 205 -8.54 -0.79 -20.62
N ASN A 206 -7.64 0.15 -20.90
CA ASN A 206 -7.54 1.42 -20.17
C ASN A 206 -8.88 2.17 -20.21
N LYS A 207 -9.48 2.33 -21.39
CA LYS A 207 -10.79 2.98 -21.55
C LYS A 207 -11.89 2.29 -20.76
N ALA A 208 -11.94 0.95 -20.81
CA ALA A 208 -12.94 0.16 -20.10
C ALA A 208 -12.78 0.29 -18.58
N ILE A 209 -11.54 0.21 -18.07
CA ILE A 209 -11.23 0.35 -16.64
C ILE A 209 -11.56 1.77 -16.16
N ASN A 210 -11.14 2.82 -16.88
CA ASN A 210 -11.47 4.20 -16.53
C ASN A 210 -12.98 4.45 -16.51
N LYS A 211 -13.73 3.90 -17.48
CA LYS A 211 -15.20 3.97 -17.49
C LYS A 211 -15.82 3.29 -16.29
N ALA A 212 -15.35 2.09 -15.93
CA ALA A 212 -15.82 1.36 -14.75
C ALA A 212 -15.47 2.11 -13.45
N THR A 213 -14.25 2.61 -13.31
CA THR A 213 -13.79 3.43 -12.17
C THR A 213 -14.66 4.67 -12.00
N ALA A 214 -14.93 5.41 -13.08
CA ALA A 214 -15.81 6.57 -13.04
C ALA A 214 -17.25 6.21 -12.66
N GLY A 215 -17.77 5.06 -13.13
CA GLY A 215 -19.10 4.56 -12.78
C GLY A 215 -19.21 4.23 -11.29
N LEU A 216 -18.27 3.48 -10.77
CA LEU A 216 -18.20 3.10 -9.35
C LEU A 216 -17.99 4.33 -8.43
N ALA A 217 -17.20 5.31 -8.88
CA ALA A 217 -17.01 6.55 -8.14
C ALA A 217 -18.32 7.33 -8.01
N ARG A 218 -19.07 7.48 -9.12
CA ARG A 218 -20.41 8.12 -9.11
C ARG A 218 -21.43 7.37 -8.24
N ALA A 219 -21.34 6.06 -8.18
CA ALA A 219 -22.17 5.23 -7.33
C ALA A 219 -21.78 5.26 -5.84
N GLY A 220 -20.74 6.01 -5.46
CA GLY A 220 -20.26 6.13 -4.08
C GLY A 220 -19.44 4.94 -3.58
N ALA A 221 -19.16 3.93 -4.41
CA ALA A 221 -18.43 2.73 -4.00
C ALA A 221 -16.99 3.05 -3.53
N PHE A 222 -16.30 3.97 -4.21
CA PHE A 222 -14.96 4.41 -3.81
C PHE A 222 -14.99 5.20 -2.49
N THR A 223 -15.94 6.13 -2.36
CA THR A 223 -16.10 6.94 -1.14
C THR A 223 -16.39 6.06 0.08
N ALA A 224 -17.24 5.04 -0.07
CA ALA A 224 -17.57 4.09 1.01
C ALA A 224 -16.36 3.30 1.52
N LEU A 225 -15.32 3.15 0.70
CA LEU A 225 -14.07 2.48 1.02
C LEU A 225 -12.93 3.45 1.41
N GLY A 226 -13.15 4.76 1.30
CA GLY A 226 -12.11 5.75 1.52
C GLY A 226 -11.07 5.80 0.41
N ILE A 227 -11.45 5.39 -0.81
CA ILE A 227 -10.59 5.40 -2.00
C ILE A 227 -10.82 6.69 -2.78
N LEU A 228 -9.75 7.28 -3.28
CA LEU A 228 -9.77 8.33 -4.28
C LEU A 228 -9.66 7.69 -5.66
N PRO A 229 -10.67 7.81 -6.53
CA PRO A 229 -10.61 7.23 -7.87
C PRO A 229 -9.57 7.97 -8.72
N VAL A 230 -8.86 7.24 -9.56
CA VAL A 230 -7.91 7.79 -10.51
C VAL A 230 -8.34 7.43 -11.93
N LEU A 231 -8.38 8.44 -12.80
CA LEU A 231 -8.72 8.30 -14.21
C LEU A 231 -7.58 8.90 -15.02
N GLU A 232 -6.78 8.05 -15.63
CA GLU A 232 -5.58 8.49 -16.35
C GLU A 232 -5.27 7.60 -17.56
N SER A 233 -4.46 8.12 -18.47
CA SER A 233 -3.95 7.35 -19.61
C SER A 233 -2.89 6.32 -19.18
N THR A 234 -2.64 5.34 -20.04
CA THR A 234 -1.56 4.36 -19.83
C THR A 234 -0.20 5.04 -19.69
N GLU A 235 0.04 6.11 -20.45
CA GLU A 235 1.30 6.88 -20.36
C GLU A 235 1.44 7.62 -19.02
N GLN A 236 0.38 8.25 -18.53
CA GLN A 236 0.39 8.90 -17.22
C GLN A 236 0.63 7.88 -16.10
N PHE A 237 0.00 6.70 -16.18
CA PHE A 237 0.24 5.63 -15.23
C PHE A 237 1.70 5.14 -15.28
N ARG A 238 2.25 4.93 -16.49
CA ARG A 238 3.66 4.54 -16.65
C ARG A 238 4.62 5.56 -16.01
N GLN A 239 4.38 6.85 -16.23
CA GLN A 239 5.18 7.94 -15.65
C GLN A 239 5.04 8.00 -14.13
N PHE A 240 3.83 7.78 -13.62
CA PHE A 240 3.58 7.68 -12.18
C PHE A 240 4.39 6.52 -11.56
N VAL A 241 4.32 5.32 -12.16
CA VAL A 241 5.09 4.14 -11.69
C VAL A 241 6.59 4.45 -11.65
N ALA A 242 7.15 5.06 -12.71
CA ALA A 242 8.57 5.38 -12.76
C ALA A 242 8.99 6.35 -11.62
N LYS A 243 8.18 7.36 -11.34
CA LYS A 243 8.42 8.31 -10.24
C LYS A 243 8.30 7.64 -8.87
N ASP A 244 7.29 6.80 -8.68
CA ASP A 244 7.05 6.11 -7.41
C ASP A 244 8.17 5.11 -7.10
N VAL A 245 8.62 4.36 -8.11
CA VAL A 245 9.77 3.44 -8.00
C VAL A 245 11.04 4.18 -7.61
N ALA A 246 11.34 5.34 -8.24
CA ALA A 246 12.51 6.13 -7.92
C ALA A 246 12.46 6.69 -6.48
N ARG A 247 11.32 7.27 -6.08
CA ARG A 247 11.09 7.76 -4.71
C ARG A 247 11.25 6.65 -3.67
N SER A 248 10.70 5.49 -3.96
CA SER A 248 10.74 4.33 -3.06
C SER A 248 12.15 3.77 -2.92
N ALA A 249 12.93 3.73 -4.02
CA ALA A 249 14.33 3.33 -4.00
C ALA A 249 15.18 4.25 -3.11
N GLU A 250 14.95 5.57 -3.20
CA GLU A 250 15.64 6.55 -2.35
C GLU A 250 15.31 6.33 -0.87
N LEU A 251 14.03 6.16 -0.53
CA LEU A 251 13.60 5.89 0.84
C LEU A 251 14.21 4.60 1.41
N LEU A 252 14.22 3.52 0.62
CA LEU A 252 14.83 2.24 1.01
C LEU A 252 16.34 2.40 1.25
N LYS A 253 17.04 3.13 0.35
CA LYS A 253 18.48 3.42 0.49
C LYS A 253 18.78 4.23 1.74
N GLU A 254 18.03 5.30 1.99
CA GLU A 254 18.20 6.14 3.19
C GLU A 254 17.95 5.36 4.49
N ALA A 255 17.01 4.42 4.46
CA ALA A 255 16.73 3.53 5.59
C ALA A 255 17.78 2.41 5.77
N GLY A 256 18.77 2.30 4.88
CA GLY A 256 19.76 1.23 4.90
C GLY A 256 19.15 -0.17 4.63
N PHE A 257 17.99 -0.22 3.99
CA PHE A 257 17.31 -1.48 3.69
C PHE A 257 18.16 -2.33 2.71
N LYS A 258 18.27 -3.61 3.00
CA LYS A 258 18.90 -4.59 2.11
C LYS A 258 17.83 -5.56 1.63
N ALA A 259 17.86 -5.87 0.33
CA ALA A 259 16.94 -6.86 -0.27
C ALA A 259 17.12 -8.23 0.41
N GLU A 260 16.00 -8.90 0.68
CA GLU A 260 15.93 -10.19 1.37
C GLU A 260 15.46 -11.32 0.44
#